data_12847799105ca223d9ab2b60a1ba171e
#
_entry.id   12847799105ca223d9ab2b60a1ba171e
#
_cell.length_a   1.000
_cell.length_b   1.000
_cell.length_c   1.000
_cell.angle_alpha   90.00
_cell.angle_beta   90.00
_cell.angle_gamma   90.00
#
_symmetry.space_group_name_H-M   'P 1'
#
loop_
_entity.id
_entity.type
_entity.pdbx_description
1 polymer ?
#
loop_
_entity_poly.entity_id
_entity_poly.type
_entity_poly.pdbx_seq_one_letter_code
_entity_poly.pdbx_strand_id
1 'polypeptide(L)'
;CWPFLLGFLIFITYFLVILGSGTNICIILTDRRLHTPMYLLICNLAVVDIMFTSSTSTTMISVLLGEVKTISYYSCISSMYIYHLGDITGCLALSLMALDRTIAISNPLRYHSILTNAQIFVLIIASWFIGIICLGIALAWADFDNLPYCQPIIRYVFCDYPALIRAACVNPEPYFLIPTILALWLLAGQFPLIILSYVKIIYTLLRLPNSESRAQGFNTCICHIIVVSCYYAPKLVSVLLTRIGVRLNLTERNALLIIATLLPSLINPTIYCLKTKEIRKRLVQILSRRKRTVSIKCQKG
;
A
#
# COMPACT_ATOMS: atom_id res chain seq x y z
N CYS A 1 23.45 -18.65 -3.73
CA CYS A 1 22.14 -19.20 -3.21
C CYS A 1 21.25 -18.15 -2.55
N TRP A 2 21.78 -17.25 -1.73
CA TRP A 2 21.00 -16.30 -0.95
C TRP A 2 20.20 -15.27 -1.80
N PRO A 3 20.80 -14.60 -2.83
CA PRO A 3 20.04 -13.68 -3.70
C PRO A 3 18.93 -14.38 -4.49
N PHE A 4 19.19 -15.60 -4.96
CA PHE A 4 18.21 -16.39 -5.70
C PHE A 4 16.99 -16.75 -4.83
N LEU A 5 17.21 -17.20 -3.58
CA LEU A 5 16.14 -17.49 -2.63
C LEU A 5 15.30 -16.24 -2.35
N LEU A 6 15.96 -15.10 -2.12
CA LEU A 6 15.27 -13.83 -1.91
C LEU A 6 14.44 -13.41 -3.13
N GLY A 7 15.00 -13.51 -4.34
CA GLY A 7 14.28 -13.21 -5.57
C GLY A 7 13.06 -14.10 -5.78
N PHE A 8 13.16 -15.38 -5.45
CA PHE A 8 12.04 -16.33 -5.52
C PHE A 8 10.95 -16.02 -4.49
N LEU A 9 11.32 -15.63 -3.26
CA LEU A 9 10.37 -15.20 -2.23
C LEU A 9 9.63 -13.91 -2.66
N ILE A 10 10.34 -12.95 -3.25
CA ILE A 10 9.73 -11.73 -3.80
C ILE A 10 8.77 -12.07 -4.92
N PHE A 11 9.13 -12.99 -5.82
CA PHE A 11 8.25 -13.45 -6.91
C PHE A 11 6.96 -14.07 -6.37
N ILE A 12 7.05 -14.98 -5.38
CA ILE A 12 5.86 -15.58 -4.76
C ILE A 12 5.00 -14.50 -4.10
N THR A 13 5.62 -13.59 -3.33
CA THR A 13 4.91 -12.51 -2.65
C THR A 13 4.19 -11.62 -3.65
N TYR A 14 4.86 -11.20 -4.72
CA TYR A 14 4.28 -10.40 -5.78
C TYR A 14 3.09 -11.11 -6.46
N PHE A 15 3.23 -12.40 -6.78
CA PHE A 15 2.15 -13.21 -7.34
C PHE A 15 0.93 -13.27 -6.40
N LEU A 16 1.15 -13.45 -5.10
CA LEU A 16 0.08 -13.46 -4.11
C LEU A 16 -0.62 -12.10 -3.98
N VAL A 17 0.13 -11.00 -4.06
CA VAL A 17 -0.44 -9.63 -4.07
C VAL A 17 -1.35 -9.44 -5.28
N ILE A 18 -0.88 -9.76 -6.48
CA ILE A 18 -1.67 -9.63 -7.72
C ILE A 18 -2.93 -10.49 -7.66
N LEU A 19 -2.80 -11.74 -7.22
CA LEU A 19 -3.93 -12.66 -7.11
C LEU A 19 -4.94 -12.19 -6.05
N GLY A 20 -4.47 -11.80 -4.88
CA GLY A 20 -5.33 -11.37 -3.77
C GLY A 20 -6.03 -10.03 -4.04
N SER A 21 -5.28 -9.02 -4.49
CA SER A 21 -5.82 -7.70 -4.83
C SER A 21 -6.74 -7.78 -6.05
N GLY A 22 -6.36 -8.53 -7.09
CA GLY A 22 -7.21 -8.77 -8.25
C GLY A 22 -8.51 -9.49 -7.88
N THR A 23 -8.45 -10.48 -6.99
CA THR A 23 -9.64 -11.17 -6.47
C THR A 23 -10.56 -10.21 -5.72
N ASN A 24 -10.03 -9.34 -4.85
CA ASN A 24 -10.83 -8.32 -4.14
C ASN A 24 -11.53 -7.38 -5.12
N ILE A 25 -10.79 -6.86 -6.11
CA ILE A 25 -11.35 -5.96 -7.14
C ILE A 25 -12.48 -6.68 -7.92
N CYS A 26 -12.24 -7.89 -8.40
CA CYS A 26 -13.23 -8.66 -9.15
C CYS A 26 -14.50 -8.94 -8.33
N ILE A 27 -14.36 -9.33 -7.06
CA ILE A 27 -15.50 -9.60 -6.18
C ILE A 27 -16.31 -8.33 -5.92
N ILE A 28 -15.63 -7.22 -5.61
CA ILE A 28 -16.29 -5.95 -5.31
C ILE A 28 -17.02 -5.40 -6.54
N LEU A 29 -16.39 -5.44 -7.72
CA LEU A 29 -17.00 -4.92 -8.95
C LEU A 29 -18.17 -5.78 -9.44
N THR A 30 -18.16 -7.09 -9.23
CA THR A 30 -19.19 -8.01 -9.71
C THR A 30 -20.41 -8.11 -8.79
N ASP A 31 -20.30 -7.77 -7.52
CA ASP A 31 -21.40 -7.82 -6.56
C ASP A 31 -21.88 -6.44 -6.16
N ARG A 32 -23.02 -5.98 -6.73
CA ARG A 32 -23.63 -4.68 -6.42
C ARG A 32 -23.91 -4.46 -4.93
N ARG A 33 -24.04 -5.51 -4.13
CA ARG A 33 -24.23 -5.42 -2.68
C ARG A 33 -22.99 -4.90 -1.96
N LEU A 34 -21.82 -5.02 -2.60
CA LEU A 34 -20.55 -4.53 -2.09
C LEU A 34 -20.23 -3.10 -2.57
N HIS A 35 -21.13 -2.43 -3.27
CA HIS A 35 -20.91 -1.04 -3.70
C HIS A 35 -21.24 -0.07 -2.57
N THR A 36 -20.48 -0.12 -1.48
CA THR A 36 -20.58 0.81 -0.35
C THR A 36 -19.24 1.54 -0.15
N PRO A 37 -19.22 2.68 0.58
CA PRO A 37 -18.01 3.48 0.79
C PRO A 37 -16.79 2.66 1.20
N MET A 38 -16.94 1.76 2.17
CA MET A 38 -15.86 0.90 2.63
C MET A 38 -15.25 0.03 1.54
N TYR A 39 -16.09 -0.63 0.72
CA TYR A 39 -15.59 -1.53 -0.32
C TYR A 39 -14.96 -0.78 -1.49
N LEU A 40 -15.42 0.45 -1.78
CA LEU A 40 -14.77 1.32 -2.75
C LEU A 40 -13.35 1.69 -2.29
N LEU A 41 -13.17 1.98 -1.00
CA LEU A 41 -11.84 2.24 -0.42
C LEU A 41 -10.94 1.00 -0.45
N ILE A 42 -11.48 -0.21 -0.16
CA ILE A 42 -10.74 -1.47 -0.29
C ILE A 42 -10.33 -1.72 -1.75
N CYS A 43 -11.21 -1.44 -2.71
CA CYS A 43 -10.91 -1.57 -4.13
C CYS A 43 -9.79 -0.59 -4.55
N ASN A 44 -9.88 0.66 -4.11
CA ASN A 44 -8.83 1.65 -4.34
C ASN A 44 -7.47 1.22 -3.76
N LEU A 45 -7.46 0.74 -2.51
CA LEU A 45 -6.24 0.25 -1.88
C LEU A 45 -5.67 -0.97 -2.63
N ALA A 46 -6.51 -1.88 -3.13
CA ALA A 46 -6.07 -3.01 -3.94
C ALA A 46 -5.43 -2.58 -5.27
N VAL A 47 -5.94 -1.52 -5.93
CA VAL A 47 -5.31 -0.92 -7.12
C VAL A 47 -3.95 -0.32 -6.77
N VAL A 48 -3.87 0.43 -5.67
CA VAL A 48 -2.60 1.00 -5.17
C VAL A 48 -1.58 -0.10 -4.88
N ASP A 49 -1.98 -1.19 -4.20
CA ASP A 49 -1.10 -2.31 -3.88
C ASP A 49 -0.53 -2.97 -5.14
N ILE A 50 -1.36 -3.22 -6.16
CA ILE A 50 -0.91 -3.79 -7.44
C ILE A 50 0.11 -2.86 -8.09
N MET A 51 -0.19 -1.58 -8.18
CA MET A 51 0.65 -0.59 -8.83
C MET A 51 1.99 -0.40 -8.11
N PHE A 52 1.93 -0.24 -6.79
CA PHE A 52 3.08 -0.06 -5.91
C PHE A 52 4.04 -1.26 -5.94
N THR A 53 3.51 -2.49 -5.83
CA THR A 53 4.34 -3.70 -5.87
C THR A 53 4.85 -4.01 -7.26
N SER A 54 4.08 -3.75 -8.33
CA SER A 54 4.54 -3.98 -9.70
C SER A 54 5.72 -3.08 -10.07
N SER A 55 5.73 -1.84 -9.61
CA SER A 55 6.82 -0.90 -9.89
C SER A 55 8.16 -1.31 -9.29
N THR A 56 8.15 -2.01 -8.16
CA THR A 56 9.37 -2.40 -7.44
C THR A 56 9.74 -3.85 -7.64
N SER A 57 8.77 -4.77 -7.55
CA SER A 57 9.01 -6.22 -7.60
C SER A 57 9.57 -6.67 -8.93
N THR A 58 9.12 -6.09 -10.05
CA THR A 58 9.64 -6.43 -11.38
C THR A 58 11.14 -6.16 -11.48
N THR A 59 11.61 -5.02 -10.98
CA THR A 59 13.03 -4.67 -10.93
C THR A 59 13.79 -5.58 -9.97
N MET A 60 13.27 -5.80 -8.76
CA MET A 60 13.91 -6.68 -7.77
C MET A 60 14.08 -8.11 -8.30
N ILE A 61 13.04 -8.65 -8.93
CA ILE A 61 13.05 -10.01 -9.50
C ILE A 61 14.07 -10.10 -10.64
N SER A 62 14.09 -9.12 -11.55
CA SER A 62 15.04 -9.12 -12.68
C SER A 62 16.50 -9.01 -12.22
N VAL A 63 16.77 -8.22 -11.18
CA VAL A 63 18.13 -8.06 -10.62
C VAL A 63 18.59 -9.28 -9.83
N LEU A 64 17.68 -9.94 -9.09
CA LEU A 64 18.01 -11.05 -8.20
C LEU A 64 17.98 -12.43 -8.90
N LEU A 65 17.09 -12.63 -9.87
CA LEU A 65 16.92 -13.89 -10.59
C LEU A 65 17.46 -13.83 -12.02
N GLY A 66 17.55 -12.65 -12.62
CA GLY A 66 18.01 -12.46 -14.01
C GLY A 66 19.51 -12.26 -14.10
N GLU A 67 20.05 -12.49 -15.31
CA GLU A 67 21.44 -12.16 -15.63
C GLU A 67 21.62 -10.68 -15.98
N VAL A 68 20.54 -10.02 -16.45
CA VAL A 68 20.57 -8.60 -16.85
C VAL A 68 20.39 -7.72 -15.61
N LYS A 69 21.47 -7.04 -15.25
CA LYS A 69 21.51 -6.10 -14.08
C LYS A 69 21.49 -4.65 -14.50
N THR A 70 20.90 -4.35 -15.66
CA THR A 70 20.78 -3.00 -16.20
C THR A 70 19.32 -2.63 -16.38
N ILE A 71 19.00 -1.36 -16.12
CA ILE A 71 17.66 -0.80 -16.35
C ILE A 71 17.81 0.46 -17.18
N SER A 72 16.88 0.72 -18.09
CA SER A 72 16.89 1.98 -18.84
C SER A 72 16.54 3.15 -17.91
N TYR A 73 17.09 4.32 -18.19
CA TYR A 73 16.83 5.54 -17.43
C TYR A 73 15.31 5.83 -17.28
N TYR A 74 14.58 5.82 -18.39
CA TYR A 74 13.13 6.08 -18.37
C TYR A 74 12.34 5.04 -17.60
N SER A 75 12.72 3.76 -17.68
CA SER A 75 12.08 2.71 -16.85
C SER A 75 12.36 2.91 -15.37
N CYS A 76 13.56 3.35 -15.02
CA CYS A 76 13.94 3.67 -13.65
C CYS A 76 13.10 4.83 -13.09
N ILE A 77 13.04 5.96 -13.81
CA ILE A 77 12.24 7.14 -13.41
C ILE A 77 10.75 6.79 -13.32
N SER A 78 10.21 6.05 -14.30
CA SER A 78 8.80 5.64 -14.29
C SER A 78 8.48 4.73 -13.09
N SER A 79 9.33 3.74 -12.80
CA SER A 79 9.18 2.87 -11.64
C SER A 79 9.23 3.64 -10.32
N MET A 80 10.18 4.56 -10.20
CA MET A 80 10.30 5.44 -9.04
C MET A 80 9.06 6.31 -8.86
N TYR A 81 8.56 6.91 -9.96
CA TYR A 81 7.35 7.73 -9.93
C TYR A 81 6.13 6.92 -9.44
N ILE A 82 5.91 5.74 -10.02
CA ILE A 82 4.79 4.87 -9.66
C ILE A 82 4.91 4.39 -8.21
N TYR A 83 6.13 4.06 -7.75
CA TYR A 83 6.40 3.70 -6.37
C TYR A 83 5.98 4.79 -5.39
N HIS A 84 6.46 6.02 -5.56
CA HIS A 84 6.14 7.12 -4.66
C HIS A 84 4.68 7.57 -4.77
N LEU A 85 4.07 7.51 -5.97
CA LEU A 85 2.65 7.77 -6.14
C LEU A 85 1.81 6.76 -5.35
N GLY A 86 2.16 5.47 -5.43
CA GLY A 86 1.52 4.42 -4.64
C GLY A 86 1.71 4.63 -3.13
N ASP A 87 2.87 5.11 -2.71
CA ASP A 87 3.13 5.41 -1.30
C ASP A 87 2.24 6.55 -0.76
N ILE A 88 2.16 7.66 -1.47
CA ILE A 88 1.32 8.81 -1.08
C ILE A 88 -0.16 8.43 -1.10
N THR A 89 -0.64 7.85 -2.20
CA THR A 89 -2.05 7.46 -2.34
C THR A 89 -2.45 6.35 -1.36
N GLY A 90 -1.54 5.44 -1.02
CA GLY A 90 -1.72 4.42 0.02
C GLY A 90 -1.91 5.03 1.41
N CYS A 91 -1.06 6.00 1.81
CA CYS A 91 -1.23 6.73 3.06
C CYS A 91 -2.59 7.44 3.14
N LEU A 92 -2.97 8.14 2.07
CA LEU A 92 -4.26 8.85 2.01
C LEU A 92 -5.44 7.87 2.03
N ALA A 93 -5.34 6.74 1.34
CA ALA A 93 -6.37 5.69 1.36
C ALA A 93 -6.59 5.14 2.78
N LEU A 94 -5.51 4.86 3.52
CA LEU A 94 -5.60 4.40 4.91
C LEU A 94 -6.23 5.45 5.84
N SER A 95 -5.94 6.73 5.63
CA SER A 95 -6.57 7.84 6.37
C SER A 95 -8.06 7.94 6.08
N LEU A 96 -8.47 7.82 4.81
CA LEU A 96 -9.88 7.79 4.41
C LEU A 96 -10.61 6.57 5.00
N MET A 97 -9.96 5.40 5.05
CA MET A 97 -10.52 4.21 5.67
C MET A 97 -10.67 4.37 7.19
N ALA A 98 -9.74 5.03 7.88
CA ALA A 98 -9.87 5.35 9.30
C ALA A 98 -11.03 6.32 9.55
N LEU A 99 -11.21 7.32 8.70
CA LEU A 99 -12.34 8.26 8.74
C LEU A 99 -13.68 7.52 8.52
N ASP A 100 -13.75 6.67 7.50
CA ASP A 100 -14.93 5.85 7.20
C ASP A 100 -15.34 5.00 8.43
N ARG A 101 -14.38 4.31 9.04
CA ARG A 101 -14.63 3.50 10.25
C ARG A 101 -15.10 4.36 11.41
N THR A 102 -14.50 5.52 11.61
CA THR A 102 -14.88 6.45 12.69
C THR A 102 -16.32 6.91 12.54
N ILE A 103 -16.74 7.28 11.32
CA ILE A 103 -18.12 7.72 11.06
C ILE A 103 -19.10 6.56 11.22
N ALA A 104 -18.77 5.38 10.67
CA ALA A 104 -19.62 4.20 10.73
C ALA A 104 -19.90 3.74 12.17
N ILE A 105 -18.90 3.83 13.06
CA ILE A 105 -19.02 3.39 14.45
C ILE A 105 -19.62 4.49 15.35
N SER A 106 -19.25 5.77 15.12
CA SER A 106 -19.74 6.86 15.95
C SER A 106 -21.16 7.29 15.61
N ASN A 107 -21.58 7.13 14.34
CA ASN A 107 -22.89 7.61 13.85
C ASN A 107 -23.56 6.56 12.94
N PRO A 108 -23.86 5.34 13.44
CA PRO A 108 -24.32 4.23 12.59
C PRO A 108 -25.63 4.54 11.83
N LEU A 109 -26.57 5.27 12.47
CA LEU A 109 -27.86 5.62 11.85
C LEU A 109 -27.73 6.69 10.76
N ARG A 110 -26.70 7.52 10.81
CA ARG A 110 -26.46 8.62 9.85
C ARG A 110 -25.31 8.34 8.90
N TYR A 111 -24.67 7.16 8.99
CA TYR A 111 -23.50 6.82 8.19
C TYR A 111 -23.71 7.06 6.69
N HIS A 112 -24.76 6.52 6.11
CA HIS A 112 -25.06 6.66 4.68
C HIS A 112 -25.47 8.07 4.23
N SER A 113 -25.90 8.94 5.17
CA SER A 113 -26.18 10.34 4.85
C SER A 113 -24.94 11.24 4.97
N ILE A 114 -24.01 10.87 5.84
CA ILE A 114 -22.74 11.62 6.04
C ILE A 114 -21.71 11.23 4.99
N LEU A 115 -21.63 9.95 4.63
CA LEU A 115 -20.62 9.42 3.72
C LEU A 115 -21.28 8.60 2.61
N THR A 116 -21.49 9.28 1.49
CA THR A 116 -22.07 8.67 0.28
C THR A 116 -20.99 8.07 -0.63
N ASN A 117 -21.37 7.15 -1.51
CA ASN A 117 -20.45 6.58 -2.51
C ASN A 117 -19.86 7.65 -3.42
N ALA A 118 -20.64 8.68 -3.79
CA ALA A 118 -20.17 9.78 -4.62
C ALA A 118 -19.09 10.61 -3.91
N GLN A 119 -19.28 10.91 -2.62
CA GLN A 119 -18.28 11.64 -1.83
C GLN A 119 -16.98 10.84 -1.70
N ILE A 120 -17.06 9.54 -1.42
CA ILE A 120 -15.87 8.67 -1.36
C ILE A 120 -15.17 8.63 -2.71
N PHE A 121 -15.90 8.53 -3.80
CA PHE A 121 -15.31 8.53 -5.15
C PHE A 121 -14.55 9.84 -5.43
N VAL A 122 -15.14 10.98 -5.07
CA VAL A 122 -14.48 12.30 -5.17
C VAL A 122 -13.23 12.36 -4.30
N LEU A 123 -13.29 11.86 -3.06
CA LEU A 123 -12.14 11.84 -2.15
C LEU A 123 -11.01 10.92 -2.66
N ILE A 124 -11.35 9.77 -3.25
CA ILE A 124 -10.38 8.90 -3.91
C ILE A 124 -9.69 9.64 -5.06
N ILE A 125 -10.46 10.25 -5.97
CA ILE A 125 -9.91 11.02 -7.09
C ILE A 125 -9.02 12.15 -6.57
N ALA A 126 -9.47 12.89 -5.57
CA ALA A 126 -8.69 13.98 -4.96
C ALA A 126 -7.36 13.46 -4.38
N SER A 127 -7.35 12.28 -3.74
CA SER A 127 -6.12 11.67 -3.20
C SER A 127 -5.10 11.35 -4.30
N TRP A 128 -5.56 10.86 -5.46
CA TRP A 128 -4.70 10.62 -6.62
C TRP A 128 -4.12 11.92 -7.20
N PHE A 129 -4.96 12.95 -7.35
CA PHE A 129 -4.50 14.26 -7.82
C PHE A 129 -3.49 14.89 -6.86
N ILE A 130 -3.71 14.82 -5.55
CA ILE A 130 -2.74 15.27 -4.54
C ILE A 130 -1.40 14.55 -4.72
N GLY A 131 -1.42 13.22 -4.86
CA GLY A 131 -0.21 12.43 -5.09
C GLY A 131 0.53 12.85 -6.35
N ILE A 132 -0.18 13.00 -7.47
CA ILE A 132 0.40 13.43 -8.76
C ILE A 132 1.03 14.81 -8.66
N ILE A 133 0.34 15.78 -8.04
CA ILE A 133 0.85 17.15 -7.89
C ILE A 133 2.08 17.18 -6.97
N CYS A 134 2.02 16.51 -5.82
CA CYS A 134 3.15 16.46 -4.88
C CYS A 134 4.40 15.86 -5.53
N LEU A 135 4.24 14.77 -6.28
CA LEU A 135 5.35 14.15 -7.00
C LEU A 135 5.82 15.01 -8.18
N GLY A 136 4.91 15.63 -8.93
CA GLY A 136 5.27 16.54 -10.00
C GLY A 136 6.16 17.67 -9.50
N ILE A 137 5.85 18.25 -8.36
CA ILE A 137 6.68 19.27 -7.71
C ILE A 137 8.05 18.71 -7.32
N ALA A 138 8.09 17.51 -6.71
CA ALA A 138 9.35 16.88 -6.29
C ALA A 138 10.26 16.52 -7.48
N LEU A 139 9.69 16.06 -8.59
CA LEU A 139 10.43 15.74 -9.80
C LEU A 139 10.91 17.01 -10.51
N ALA A 140 10.08 18.04 -10.61
CA ALA A 140 10.47 19.32 -11.17
C ALA A 140 11.60 19.99 -10.37
N TRP A 141 11.57 19.85 -9.06
CA TRP A 141 12.64 20.32 -8.17
C TRP A 141 13.97 19.58 -8.39
N ALA A 142 13.90 18.27 -8.60
CA ALA A 142 15.09 17.44 -8.76
C ALA A 142 15.75 17.60 -10.12
N ASP A 143 14.97 17.96 -11.17
CA ASP A 143 15.45 18.13 -12.56
C ASP A 143 16.38 16.99 -13.01
N PHE A 144 15.90 15.77 -12.88
CA PHE A 144 16.69 14.54 -13.09
C PHE A 144 17.36 14.46 -14.46
N ASP A 145 16.76 15.05 -15.49
CA ASP A 145 17.30 15.00 -16.85
C ASP A 145 18.58 15.85 -17.00
N ASN A 146 18.75 16.87 -16.17
CA ASN A 146 19.92 17.77 -16.16
C ASN A 146 20.96 17.41 -15.08
N LEU A 147 20.73 16.35 -14.29
CA LEU A 147 21.69 15.93 -13.28
C LEU A 147 22.93 15.27 -13.90
N PRO A 148 24.17 15.68 -13.50
CA PRO A 148 25.39 15.06 -13.96
C PRO A 148 25.58 13.70 -13.24
N TYR A 149 25.24 12.61 -13.90
CA TYR A 149 25.47 11.26 -13.37
C TYR A 149 26.92 10.81 -13.59
N CYS A 150 27.69 10.65 -12.52
CA CYS A 150 29.08 10.18 -12.56
C CYS A 150 29.21 8.67 -12.34
N GLN A 151 28.27 8.08 -11.66
CA GLN A 151 28.28 6.65 -11.36
C GLN A 151 27.00 6.00 -11.91
N PRO A 152 27.11 5.18 -12.98
CA PRO A 152 25.95 4.52 -13.56
C PRO A 152 25.51 3.30 -12.73
N ILE A 153 25.83 3.26 -11.43
CA ILE A 153 25.56 2.13 -10.55
C ILE A 153 24.62 2.59 -9.43
N ILE A 154 23.42 2.02 -9.43
CA ILE A 154 22.46 2.15 -8.34
C ILE A 154 22.70 1.00 -7.36
N ARG A 155 23.05 1.31 -6.11
CA ARG A 155 23.32 0.32 -5.05
C ARG A 155 22.06 -0.11 -4.28
N TYR A 156 20.88 0.07 -4.86
CA TYR A 156 19.58 -0.30 -4.30
C TYR A 156 18.96 -1.42 -5.13
N VAL A 157 18.07 -2.20 -4.53
CA VAL A 157 17.40 -3.33 -5.19
C VAL A 157 16.35 -2.90 -6.21
N PHE A 158 15.97 -1.62 -6.22
CA PHE A 158 15.09 -0.97 -7.21
C PHE A 158 15.42 0.52 -7.32
N CYS A 159 14.86 1.17 -8.34
CA CYS A 159 15.02 2.60 -8.53
C CYS A 159 14.22 3.39 -7.49
N ASP A 160 14.93 4.15 -6.67
CA ASP A 160 14.37 5.02 -5.65
C ASP A 160 14.96 6.42 -5.75
N TYR A 161 14.21 7.44 -5.35
CA TYR A 161 14.63 8.85 -5.40
C TYR A 161 16.00 9.08 -4.73
N PRO A 162 16.24 8.62 -3.48
CA PRO A 162 17.56 8.77 -2.85
C PRO A 162 18.69 8.07 -3.59
N ALA A 163 18.40 6.97 -4.29
CA ALA A 163 19.40 6.23 -5.04
C ALA A 163 19.87 7.01 -6.25
N LEU A 164 18.95 7.63 -6.98
CA LEU A 164 19.25 8.44 -8.15
C LEU A 164 20.03 9.72 -7.81
N ILE A 165 19.61 10.45 -6.78
CA ILE A 165 20.34 11.65 -6.33
C ILE A 165 21.77 11.32 -5.89
N ARG A 166 21.98 10.18 -5.21
CA ARG A 166 23.32 9.76 -4.79
C ARG A 166 24.20 9.22 -5.92
N ALA A 167 23.61 8.83 -7.05
CA ALA A 167 24.35 8.46 -8.25
C ALA A 167 24.83 9.68 -9.05
N ALA A 168 24.23 10.84 -8.82
CA ALA A 168 24.64 12.12 -9.42
C ALA A 168 25.82 12.73 -8.64
N CYS A 169 26.65 13.52 -9.36
CA CYS A 169 27.83 14.23 -8.80
C CYS A 169 27.46 15.60 -8.25
N VAL A 170 26.41 15.68 -7.47
CA VAL A 170 25.91 16.91 -6.87
C VAL A 170 25.89 16.80 -5.34
N ASN A 171 25.86 17.95 -4.66
CA ASN A 171 25.53 17.94 -3.24
C ASN A 171 24.07 17.46 -3.08
N PRO A 172 23.79 16.33 -2.40
CA PRO A 172 22.46 15.75 -2.34
C PRO A 172 21.49 16.51 -1.42
N GLU A 173 21.99 17.33 -0.48
CA GLU A 173 21.17 17.95 0.58
C GLU A 173 20.01 18.81 0.04
N PRO A 174 20.20 19.72 -0.93
CA PRO A 174 19.12 20.54 -1.46
C PRO A 174 18.00 19.71 -2.09
N TYR A 175 18.37 18.59 -2.72
CA TYR A 175 17.42 17.70 -3.41
C TYR A 175 16.55 16.89 -2.43
N PHE A 176 16.99 16.69 -1.20
CA PHE A 176 16.20 15.98 -0.17
C PHE A 176 15.19 16.87 0.56
N LEU A 177 15.19 18.19 0.34
CA LEU A 177 14.28 19.11 1.05
C LEU A 177 12.81 18.76 0.79
N ILE A 178 12.38 18.74 -0.48
CA ILE A 178 10.98 18.46 -0.85
C ILE A 178 10.53 17.04 -0.45
N PRO A 179 11.27 15.96 -0.76
CA PRO A 179 10.93 14.63 -0.27
C PRO A 179 10.85 14.53 1.25
N THR A 180 11.71 15.24 1.98
CA THR A 180 11.66 15.26 3.45
C THR A 180 10.39 15.94 3.95
N ILE A 181 10.00 17.07 3.37
CA ILE A 181 8.74 17.76 3.72
C ILE A 181 7.54 16.84 3.46
N LEU A 182 7.51 16.16 2.30
CA LEU A 182 6.46 15.21 1.95
C LEU A 182 6.42 14.02 2.93
N ALA A 183 7.57 13.45 3.28
CA ALA A 183 7.66 12.36 4.24
C ALA A 183 7.20 12.79 5.62
N LEU A 184 7.57 13.98 6.08
CA LEU A 184 7.10 14.54 7.35
C LEU A 184 5.60 14.80 7.32
N TRP A 185 5.05 15.31 6.22
CA TRP A 185 3.61 15.49 6.09
C TRP A 185 2.85 14.16 6.14
N LEU A 186 3.34 13.11 5.49
CA LEU A 186 2.73 11.78 5.54
C LEU A 186 2.83 11.16 6.94
N LEU A 187 3.98 11.25 7.59
CA LEU A 187 4.18 10.64 8.92
C LEU A 187 3.59 11.49 10.05
N ALA A 188 3.88 12.78 10.10
CA ALA A 188 3.47 13.66 11.18
C ALA A 188 2.07 14.25 10.98
N GLY A 189 1.55 14.31 9.75
CA GLY A 189 0.21 14.78 9.43
C GLY A 189 -0.82 13.65 9.43
N GLN A 190 -0.61 12.60 8.64
CA GLN A 190 -1.61 11.55 8.43
C GLN A 190 -1.66 10.53 9.58
N PHE A 191 -0.52 10.10 10.11
CA PHE A 191 -0.45 9.09 11.16
C PHE A 191 -1.16 9.49 12.46
N PRO A 192 -0.96 10.72 13.02
CA PRO A 192 -1.74 11.16 14.17
C PRO A 192 -3.24 11.23 13.92
N LEU A 193 -3.69 11.61 12.72
CA LEU A 193 -5.12 11.60 12.37
C LEU A 193 -5.70 10.18 12.46
N ILE A 194 -4.96 9.19 11.99
CA ILE A 194 -5.35 7.79 12.11
C ILE A 194 -5.42 7.38 13.59
N ILE A 195 -4.41 7.71 14.39
CA ILE A 195 -4.41 7.41 15.84
C ILE A 195 -5.61 8.02 16.53
N LEU A 196 -5.87 9.32 16.30
CA LEU A 196 -7.02 10.01 16.90
C LEU A 196 -8.35 9.37 16.48
N SER A 197 -8.47 8.95 15.23
CA SER A 197 -9.63 8.20 14.73
C SER A 197 -9.83 6.92 15.52
N TYR A 198 -8.77 6.15 15.79
CA TYR A 198 -8.87 4.91 16.57
C TYR A 198 -9.13 5.16 18.06
N VAL A 199 -8.54 6.18 18.64
CA VAL A 199 -8.89 6.58 20.02
C VAL A 199 -10.39 6.86 20.15
N LYS A 200 -10.95 7.61 19.19
CA LYS A 200 -12.39 7.88 19.15
C LYS A 200 -13.23 6.61 18.95
N ILE A 201 -12.82 5.71 18.06
CA ILE A 201 -13.48 4.43 17.81
C ILE A 201 -13.50 3.58 19.10
N ILE A 202 -12.34 3.39 19.74
CA ILE A 202 -12.23 2.61 20.99
C ILE A 202 -13.11 3.22 22.07
N TYR A 203 -13.06 4.53 22.26
CA TYR A 203 -13.90 5.24 23.23
C TYR A 203 -15.39 5.01 22.97
N THR A 204 -15.82 5.08 21.70
CA THR A 204 -17.22 4.83 21.32
C THR A 204 -17.63 3.38 21.57
N LEU A 205 -16.78 2.41 21.19
CA LEU A 205 -17.04 0.99 21.40
C LEU A 205 -17.15 0.61 22.86
N LEU A 206 -16.30 1.18 23.73
CA LEU A 206 -16.35 0.94 25.18
C LEU A 206 -17.64 1.44 25.83
N ARG A 207 -18.33 2.42 25.23
CA ARG A 207 -19.62 2.94 25.68
C ARG A 207 -20.82 2.12 25.20
N LEU A 208 -20.64 1.16 24.30
CA LEU A 208 -21.73 0.31 23.84
C LEU A 208 -22.17 -0.66 24.96
N PRO A 209 -23.47 -0.72 25.28
CA PRO A 209 -23.98 -1.58 26.36
C PRO A 209 -23.92 -3.07 25.98
N ASN A 210 -24.05 -3.40 24.68
CA ASN A 210 -24.07 -4.80 24.20
C ASN A 210 -22.65 -5.30 23.92
N SER A 211 -22.24 -6.37 24.62
CA SER A 211 -20.93 -7.02 24.50
C SER A 211 -20.70 -7.63 23.11
N GLU A 212 -21.72 -8.16 22.46
CA GLU A 212 -21.62 -8.76 21.12
C GLU A 212 -21.36 -7.69 20.03
N SER A 213 -22.11 -6.59 20.06
CA SER A 213 -21.92 -5.44 19.17
C SER A 213 -20.52 -4.82 19.36
N ARG A 214 -20.07 -4.76 20.61
CA ARG A 214 -18.73 -4.28 20.96
C ARG A 214 -17.64 -5.19 20.38
N ALA A 215 -17.75 -6.51 20.55
CA ALA A 215 -16.81 -7.48 20.03
C ALA A 215 -16.74 -7.44 18.48
N GLN A 216 -17.90 -7.32 17.82
CA GLN A 216 -17.95 -7.19 16.37
C GLN A 216 -17.27 -5.91 15.88
N GLY A 217 -17.48 -4.77 16.54
CA GLY A 217 -16.82 -3.50 16.25
C GLY A 217 -15.29 -3.61 16.41
N PHE A 218 -14.80 -4.19 17.50
CA PHE A 218 -13.38 -4.43 17.72
C PHE A 218 -12.76 -5.32 16.63
N ASN A 219 -13.41 -6.42 16.25
CA ASN A 219 -12.91 -7.31 15.21
C ASN A 219 -12.72 -6.61 13.86
N THR A 220 -13.61 -5.68 13.52
CA THR A 220 -13.49 -4.88 12.29
C THR A 220 -12.31 -3.91 12.39
N CYS A 221 -12.13 -3.26 13.53
CA CYS A 221 -11.06 -2.29 13.73
C CYS A 221 -9.67 -2.94 13.80
N ILE A 222 -9.55 -4.12 14.42
CA ILE A 222 -8.28 -4.85 14.52
C ILE A 222 -7.70 -5.11 13.13
N CYS A 223 -8.52 -5.50 12.16
CA CYS A 223 -8.07 -5.72 10.78
C CYS A 223 -7.38 -4.48 10.19
N HIS A 224 -8.01 -3.33 10.36
CA HIS A 224 -7.46 -2.08 9.83
C HIS A 224 -6.24 -1.60 10.64
N ILE A 225 -6.23 -1.78 11.97
CA ILE A 225 -5.06 -1.49 12.82
C ILE A 225 -3.84 -2.31 12.36
N ILE A 226 -4.03 -3.60 12.05
CA ILE A 226 -2.94 -4.45 11.54
C ILE A 226 -2.41 -3.89 10.22
N VAL A 227 -3.29 -3.55 9.27
CA VAL A 227 -2.92 -2.96 7.99
C VAL A 227 -2.12 -1.67 8.18
N VAL A 228 -2.63 -0.74 8.99
CA VAL A 228 -1.95 0.53 9.31
C VAL A 228 -0.60 0.28 9.97
N SER A 229 -0.54 -0.64 10.93
CA SER A 229 0.71 -0.97 11.62
C SER A 229 1.76 -1.53 10.65
N CYS A 230 1.38 -2.45 9.76
CA CYS A 230 2.27 -3.01 8.76
C CYS A 230 2.76 -1.96 7.77
N TYR A 231 1.95 -0.95 7.47
CA TYR A 231 2.30 0.12 6.55
C TYR A 231 3.25 1.16 7.19
N TYR A 232 2.94 1.60 8.41
CA TYR A 232 3.69 2.69 9.07
C TYR A 232 4.90 2.21 9.88
N ALA A 233 4.86 1.01 10.50
CA ALA A 233 5.93 0.56 11.39
C ALA A 233 7.31 0.47 10.70
N PRO A 234 7.48 -0.11 9.49
CA PRO A 234 8.78 -0.17 8.84
C PRO A 234 9.32 1.23 8.50
N LYS A 235 8.45 2.17 8.13
CA LYS A 235 8.81 3.56 7.82
C LYS A 235 9.25 4.31 9.07
N LEU A 236 8.50 4.16 10.16
CA LEU A 236 8.86 4.75 11.46
C LEU A 236 10.19 4.20 11.96
N VAL A 237 10.42 2.89 11.85
CA VAL A 237 11.71 2.27 12.20
C VAL A 237 12.85 2.89 11.40
N SER A 238 12.70 3.03 10.08
CA SER A 238 13.71 3.67 9.23
C SER A 238 14.02 5.10 9.66
N VAL A 239 13.00 5.90 9.94
CA VAL A 239 13.16 7.29 10.40
C VAL A 239 13.83 7.35 11.77
N LEU A 240 13.38 6.52 12.72
CA LEU A 240 13.95 6.47 14.07
C LEU A 240 15.43 6.08 14.05
N LEU A 241 15.79 5.01 13.33
CA LEU A 241 17.18 4.57 13.22
C LEU A 241 18.07 5.68 12.65
N THR A 242 17.59 6.39 11.64
CA THR A 242 18.31 7.53 11.06
C THR A 242 18.49 8.66 12.07
N ARG A 243 17.47 8.97 12.89
CA ARG A 243 17.52 10.04 13.91
C ARG A 243 18.41 9.73 15.10
N ILE A 244 18.49 8.46 15.51
CA ILE A 244 19.38 8.00 16.59
C ILE A 244 20.86 7.95 16.11
N GLY A 245 21.10 8.19 14.82
CA GLY A 245 22.46 8.16 14.24
C GLY A 245 22.95 6.77 13.91
N VAL A 246 22.07 5.75 13.91
CA VAL A 246 22.44 4.39 13.48
C VAL A 246 22.65 4.38 11.97
N ARG A 247 23.89 4.10 11.56
CA ARG A 247 24.24 3.94 10.14
C ARG A 247 23.97 2.51 9.70
N LEU A 248 22.82 2.31 9.04
CA LEU A 248 22.50 1.04 8.42
C LEU A 248 23.48 0.74 7.27
N ASN A 249 23.97 -0.48 7.21
CA ASN A 249 24.70 -0.97 6.05
C ASN A 249 23.75 -1.15 4.85
N LEU A 250 24.32 -1.38 3.66
CA LEU A 250 23.53 -1.49 2.43
C LEU A 250 22.50 -2.64 2.48
N THR A 251 22.87 -3.77 3.07
CA THR A 251 22.03 -4.97 3.19
C THR A 251 20.85 -4.71 4.12
N GLU A 252 21.07 -4.10 5.28
CA GLU A 252 20.03 -3.76 6.24
C GLU A 252 19.04 -2.76 5.68
N ARG A 253 19.53 -1.73 4.97
CA ARG A 253 18.67 -0.75 4.30
C ARG A 253 17.83 -1.39 3.20
N ASN A 254 18.41 -2.23 2.35
CA ASN A 254 17.67 -2.95 1.33
C ASN A 254 16.63 -3.90 1.93
N ALA A 255 16.94 -4.57 3.03
CA ALA A 255 15.99 -5.43 3.74
C ALA A 255 14.80 -4.63 4.29
N LEU A 256 15.03 -3.48 4.92
CA LEU A 256 13.97 -2.59 5.39
C LEU A 256 13.07 -2.08 4.24
N LEU A 257 13.68 -1.71 3.11
CA LEU A 257 12.93 -1.27 1.93
C LEU A 257 12.04 -2.39 1.36
N ILE A 258 12.57 -3.61 1.26
CA ILE A 258 11.82 -4.79 0.80
C ILE A 258 10.63 -5.06 1.73
N ILE A 259 10.87 -5.06 3.04
CA ILE A 259 9.83 -5.28 4.05
C ILE A 259 8.78 -4.16 3.97
N ALA A 260 9.20 -2.90 3.95
CA ALA A 260 8.31 -1.74 3.89
C ALA A 260 7.42 -1.73 2.63
N THR A 261 7.91 -2.31 1.53
CA THR A 261 7.20 -2.38 0.26
C THR A 261 6.26 -3.58 0.18
N LEU A 262 6.75 -4.77 0.48
CA LEU A 262 6.01 -6.01 0.23
C LEU A 262 5.06 -6.40 1.36
N LEU A 263 5.41 -6.12 2.62
CA LEU A 263 4.61 -6.54 3.77
C LEU A 263 3.20 -5.94 3.78
N PRO A 264 3.02 -4.61 3.61
CA PRO A 264 1.69 -4.02 3.59
C PRO A 264 0.83 -4.57 2.46
N SER A 265 1.38 -4.60 1.25
CA SER A 265 0.65 -5.04 0.06
C SER A 265 0.29 -6.53 0.06
N LEU A 266 1.05 -7.38 0.77
CA LEU A 266 0.70 -8.78 0.99
C LEU A 266 -0.40 -8.94 2.04
N ILE A 267 -0.33 -8.15 3.12
CA ILE A 267 -1.26 -8.25 4.25
C ILE A 267 -2.63 -7.68 3.89
N ASN A 268 -2.69 -6.56 3.14
CA ASN A 268 -3.93 -5.89 2.77
C ASN A 268 -4.94 -6.85 2.10
N PRO A 269 -4.66 -7.47 0.95
CA PRO A 269 -5.62 -8.34 0.29
C PRO A 269 -5.93 -9.59 1.14
N THR A 270 -4.94 -10.11 1.85
CA THR A 270 -5.12 -11.30 2.70
C THR A 270 -6.12 -11.03 3.82
N ILE A 271 -5.97 -9.91 4.54
CA ILE A 271 -6.89 -9.54 5.62
C ILE A 271 -8.29 -9.30 5.06
N TYR A 272 -8.44 -8.53 3.97
CA TYR A 272 -9.76 -8.22 3.45
C TYR A 272 -10.45 -9.45 2.85
N CYS A 273 -9.74 -10.34 2.16
CA CYS A 273 -10.30 -11.61 1.67
C CYS A 273 -10.76 -12.54 2.81
N LEU A 274 -9.97 -12.65 3.89
CA LEU A 274 -10.22 -13.65 4.93
C LEU A 274 -11.14 -13.13 6.05
N LYS A 275 -11.03 -11.87 6.43
CA LYS A 275 -11.74 -11.29 7.58
C LYS A 275 -13.06 -10.62 7.22
N THR A 276 -13.20 -10.10 5.99
CA THR A 276 -14.47 -9.50 5.56
C THR A 276 -15.46 -10.61 5.21
N LYS A 277 -16.50 -10.77 6.05
CA LYS A 277 -17.49 -11.87 5.94
C LYS A 277 -18.10 -11.98 4.55
N GLU A 278 -18.43 -10.84 3.94
CA GLU A 278 -19.07 -10.73 2.64
C GLU A 278 -18.14 -11.19 1.51
N ILE A 279 -16.91 -10.68 1.48
CA ILE A 279 -15.90 -11.07 0.49
C ILE A 279 -15.60 -12.56 0.61
N ARG A 280 -15.34 -13.04 1.83
CA ARG A 280 -15.10 -14.47 2.09
C ARG A 280 -16.25 -15.36 1.64
N LYS A 281 -17.50 -14.99 1.93
CA LYS A 281 -18.70 -15.74 1.51
C LYS A 281 -18.77 -15.83 -0.02
N ARG A 282 -18.52 -14.73 -0.72
CA ARG A 282 -18.49 -14.71 -2.18
C ARG A 282 -17.36 -15.55 -2.76
N LEU A 283 -16.16 -15.44 -2.20
CA LEU A 283 -15.01 -16.25 -2.62
C LEU A 283 -15.33 -17.74 -2.52
N VAL A 284 -15.89 -18.20 -1.38
CA VAL A 284 -16.29 -19.59 -1.18
C VAL A 284 -17.37 -20.02 -2.18
N GLN A 285 -18.35 -19.17 -2.47
CA GLN A 285 -19.40 -19.46 -3.47
C GLN A 285 -18.80 -19.63 -4.89
N ILE A 286 -17.87 -18.77 -5.30
CA ILE A 286 -17.20 -18.86 -6.60
C ILE A 286 -16.41 -20.18 -6.70
N LEU A 287 -15.61 -20.50 -5.68
CA LEU A 287 -14.83 -21.73 -5.63
C LEU A 287 -15.70 -22.98 -5.64
N SER A 288 -16.82 -23.00 -4.93
CA SER A 288 -17.74 -24.15 -4.89
C SER A 288 -18.50 -24.34 -6.19
N ARG A 289 -18.89 -23.26 -6.88
CA ARG A 289 -19.48 -23.35 -8.23
C ARG A 289 -18.49 -23.92 -9.24
N ARG A 290 -17.25 -23.48 -9.20
CA ARG A 290 -16.19 -23.99 -10.09
C ARG A 290 -15.93 -25.49 -9.87
N LYS A 291 -15.92 -25.97 -8.63
CA LYS A 291 -15.81 -27.42 -8.33
C LYS A 291 -16.96 -28.22 -8.96
N ARG A 292 -18.20 -27.75 -8.86
CA ARG A 292 -19.36 -28.44 -9.47
C ARG A 292 -19.25 -28.48 -10.99
N THR A 293 -18.83 -27.39 -11.63
CA THR A 293 -18.69 -27.32 -13.09
C THR A 293 -17.59 -28.25 -13.61
N VAL A 294 -16.47 -28.36 -12.89
CA VAL A 294 -15.37 -29.26 -13.23
C VAL A 294 -15.80 -30.73 -13.05
N SER A 295 -16.50 -31.05 -11.94
CA SER A 295 -17.02 -32.41 -11.70
C SER A 295 -18.00 -32.87 -12.78
N ILE A 296 -18.89 -31.99 -13.27
CA ILE A 296 -19.84 -32.30 -14.33
C ILE A 296 -19.11 -32.51 -15.69
N LYS A 297 -18.03 -31.78 -15.96
CA LYS A 297 -17.23 -31.99 -17.19
C LYS A 297 -16.45 -33.30 -17.17
N CYS A 298 -15.89 -33.72 -16.02
CA CYS A 298 -15.20 -34.98 -15.87
C CYS A 298 -16.13 -36.22 -15.95
N GLN A 299 -17.45 -36.04 -15.70
CA GLN A 299 -18.43 -37.13 -15.85
C GLN A 299 -18.99 -37.28 -17.28
N LYS A 300 -18.76 -36.29 -18.15
CA LYS A 300 -19.26 -36.30 -19.54
C LYS A 300 -18.16 -36.56 -20.59
N GLY A 301 -16.91 -36.70 -20.18
CA GLY A 301 -15.78 -37.14 -21.02
C GLY A 301 -15.33 -38.53 -20.63
#